data_1f08d02f633a0b5654160430710c8c6f
#
_entry.id   1f08d02f633a0b5654160430710c8c6f
#
_cell.length_a   1.000
_cell.length_b   1.000
_cell.length_c   1.000
_cell.angle_alpha   90.00
_cell.angle_beta   90.00
_cell.angle_gamma   90.00
#
_symmetry.space_group_name_H-M   'P 1'
#
loop_
_entity.id
_entity.type
_entity.pdbx_description
1 polymer ?
#
loop_
_entity_poly.entity_id
_entity_poly.type
_entity_poly.pdbx_seq_one_letter_code
_entity_poly.pdbx_strand_id
1 'polypeptide(L)'
;MDGKTEMTMTTDVEAVVRRAYHAAEGNVMDVQGFIDLFADDGVINASTKSFRGEHLGWVVEFLHKFTPDIHRELHRVVVLGNVVAVELSIRGTFSGPVETPAGVLQLTGAKLDTPGADVWYVEGGKIKEFSCNVDRGSMLAQLGVHPDFASAVEAQAAAR
;
A
#
# COMPACT_ATOMS: atom_id res chain seq x y z
N MET A 1 -6.11 -33.46 -17.29
CA MET A 1 -5.87 -32.45 -16.27
C MET A 1 -6.83 -31.32 -16.51
N ASP A 2 -7.68 -31.17 -15.57
CA ASP A 2 -8.90 -30.43 -15.82
C ASP A 2 -8.69 -28.93 -15.64
N GLY A 3 -8.93 -28.17 -16.71
CA GLY A 3 -8.89 -26.71 -16.69
C GLY A 3 -9.81 -26.05 -15.62
N LYS A 4 -10.67 -26.84 -15.02
CA LYS A 4 -11.48 -26.45 -13.87
C LYS A 4 -10.68 -26.25 -12.58
N THR A 5 -9.66 -27.06 -12.33
CA THR A 5 -8.83 -26.99 -11.11
C THR A 5 -7.92 -25.76 -11.15
N GLU A 6 -7.34 -25.46 -12.28
CA GLU A 6 -6.47 -24.31 -12.47
C GLU A 6 -7.23 -22.98 -12.36
N MET A 7 -8.44 -22.90 -12.93
CA MET A 7 -9.32 -21.73 -12.84
C MET A 7 -9.79 -21.46 -11.40
N THR A 8 -10.04 -22.51 -10.60
CA THR A 8 -10.43 -22.39 -9.18
C THR A 8 -9.27 -21.88 -8.33
N MET A 9 -8.03 -22.35 -8.57
CA MET A 9 -6.82 -21.88 -7.86
C MET A 9 -6.52 -20.41 -8.17
N THR A 10 -6.65 -19.98 -9.43
CA THR A 10 -6.44 -18.58 -9.85
C THR A 10 -7.44 -17.65 -9.18
N THR A 11 -8.72 -18.03 -9.11
CA THR A 11 -9.77 -17.26 -8.42
C THR A 11 -9.50 -17.13 -6.94
N ASP A 12 -8.99 -18.18 -6.31
CA ASP A 12 -8.65 -18.18 -4.89
C ASP A 12 -7.51 -17.20 -4.56
N VAL A 13 -6.46 -17.18 -5.38
CA VAL A 13 -5.31 -16.28 -5.22
C VAL A 13 -5.73 -14.81 -5.36
N GLU A 14 -6.50 -14.48 -6.38
CA GLU A 14 -7.06 -13.14 -6.57
C GLU A 14 -7.98 -12.74 -5.42
N ALA A 15 -8.84 -13.65 -4.97
CA ALA A 15 -9.78 -13.39 -3.88
C ALA A 15 -9.07 -13.02 -2.58
N VAL A 16 -7.95 -13.68 -2.26
CA VAL A 16 -7.13 -13.34 -1.08
C VAL A 16 -6.62 -11.91 -1.18
N VAL A 17 -6.08 -11.51 -2.32
CA VAL A 17 -5.55 -10.15 -2.54
C VAL A 17 -6.66 -9.10 -2.46
N ARG A 18 -7.82 -9.36 -3.06
CA ARG A 18 -8.97 -8.44 -2.97
C ARG A 18 -9.48 -8.27 -1.55
N ARG A 19 -9.48 -9.34 -0.75
CA ARG A 19 -9.80 -9.24 0.69
C ARG A 19 -8.79 -8.38 1.45
N ALA A 20 -7.51 -8.46 1.12
CA ALA A 20 -6.49 -7.62 1.74
C ALA A 20 -6.72 -6.13 1.44
N TYR A 21 -7.00 -5.78 0.19
CA TYR A 21 -7.35 -4.40 -0.16
C TYR A 21 -8.63 -3.94 0.55
N HIS A 22 -9.66 -4.78 0.59
CA HIS A 22 -10.91 -4.45 1.27
C HIS A 22 -10.71 -4.18 2.77
N ALA A 23 -9.95 -5.03 3.45
CA ALA A 23 -9.63 -4.87 4.88
C ALA A 23 -8.89 -3.54 5.17
N ALA A 24 -8.13 -3.05 4.19
CA ALA A 24 -7.35 -1.83 4.30
C ALA A 24 -8.10 -0.56 3.85
N GLU A 25 -9.35 -0.66 3.37
CA GLU A 25 -10.16 0.51 3.00
C GLU A 25 -10.49 1.38 4.21
N GLY A 26 -10.55 2.71 3.99
CA GLY A 26 -10.77 3.68 5.08
C GLY A 26 -12.08 3.48 5.84
N ASN A 27 -13.12 3.03 5.15
CA ASN A 27 -14.43 2.76 5.75
C ASN A 27 -14.55 1.35 6.38
N VAL A 28 -13.53 0.54 6.28
CA VAL A 28 -13.48 -0.82 6.84
C VAL A 28 -12.48 -0.91 8.00
N MET A 29 -11.22 -0.58 7.75
CA MET A 29 -10.12 -0.59 8.74
C MET A 29 -10.05 -1.84 9.59
N ASP A 30 -10.09 -3.00 8.95
CA ASP A 30 -9.95 -4.29 9.62
C ASP A 30 -8.48 -4.71 9.65
N VAL A 31 -7.73 -4.13 10.58
CA VAL A 31 -6.28 -4.39 10.72
C VAL A 31 -6.00 -5.86 11.02
N GLN A 32 -6.75 -6.46 11.94
CA GLN A 32 -6.53 -7.87 12.30
C GLN A 32 -6.92 -8.79 11.14
N GLY A 33 -8.04 -8.52 10.47
CA GLY A 33 -8.44 -9.28 9.28
C GLY A 33 -7.42 -9.17 8.15
N PHE A 34 -6.76 -8.03 8.00
CA PHE A 34 -5.64 -7.86 7.07
C PHE A 34 -4.44 -8.74 7.45
N ILE A 35 -4.02 -8.70 8.72
CA ILE A 35 -2.89 -9.52 9.23
C ILE A 35 -3.18 -11.01 9.06
N ASP A 36 -4.40 -11.46 9.35
CA ASP A 36 -4.81 -12.86 9.29
C ASP A 36 -4.78 -13.46 7.87
N LEU A 37 -4.73 -12.63 6.83
CA LEU A 37 -4.56 -13.08 5.45
C LEU A 37 -3.11 -13.50 5.13
N PHE A 38 -2.15 -13.10 5.95
CA PHE A 38 -0.74 -13.46 5.76
C PHE A 38 -0.40 -14.81 6.38
N ALA A 39 0.58 -15.48 5.79
CA ALA A 39 1.23 -16.62 6.41
C ALA A 39 2.07 -16.18 7.63
N ASP A 40 2.39 -17.11 8.52
CA ASP A 40 3.17 -16.83 9.73
C ASP A 40 4.53 -16.19 9.44
N ASP A 41 5.12 -16.56 8.31
CA ASP A 41 6.38 -16.00 7.80
C ASP A 41 6.17 -14.89 6.74
N GLY A 42 4.95 -14.42 6.58
CA GLY A 42 4.58 -13.39 5.61
C GLY A 42 5.32 -12.08 5.80
N VAL A 43 5.57 -11.39 4.71
CA VAL A 43 6.31 -10.12 4.71
C VAL A 43 5.65 -9.07 3.82
N ILE A 44 5.68 -7.82 4.26
CA ILE A 44 5.40 -6.66 3.43
C ILE A 44 6.70 -5.90 3.19
N ASN A 45 7.02 -5.70 1.93
CA ASN A 45 8.13 -4.83 1.51
C ASN A 45 7.55 -3.50 1.03
N ALA A 46 7.80 -2.43 1.77
CA ALA A 46 7.33 -1.09 1.44
C ALA A 46 8.50 -0.12 1.43
N SER A 47 8.88 0.33 0.24
CA SER A 47 10.06 1.17 0.03
C SER A 47 11.35 0.46 0.50
N THR A 48 12.00 1.01 1.51
CA THR A 48 13.25 0.48 2.08
C THR A 48 13.04 -0.35 3.34
N LYS A 49 11.79 -0.61 3.72
CA LYS A 49 11.43 -1.32 4.96
C LYS A 49 10.67 -2.59 4.67
N SER A 50 10.87 -3.58 5.54
CA SER A 50 10.10 -4.82 5.56
C SER A 50 9.40 -4.97 6.90
N PHE A 51 8.16 -5.45 6.86
CA PHE A 51 7.30 -5.63 8.03
C PHE A 51 6.89 -7.10 8.14
N ARG A 52 6.87 -7.63 9.35
CA ARG A 52 6.47 -9.02 9.66
C ARG A 52 5.65 -9.07 10.95
N GLY A 53 4.92 -10.17 11.14
CA GLY A 53 4.15 -10.40 12.35
C GLY A 53 3.15 -9.28 12.64
N GLU A 54 3.10 -8.83 13.86
CA GLU A 54 2.21 -7.74 14.29
C GLU A 54 2.43 -6.42 13.53
N HIS A 55 3.64 -6.21 12.99
CA HIS A 55 3.96 -5.00 12.23
C HIS A 55 3.37 -4.98 10.81
N LEU A 56 2.79 -6.08 10.33
CA LEU A 56 2.07 -6.11 9.04
C LEU A 56 0.91 -5.11 9.01
N GLY A 57 0.26 -4.88 10.15
CA GLY A 57 -0.83 -3.91 10.28
C GLY A 57 -0.41 -2.46 10.10
N TRP A 58 0.86 -2.15 10.28
CA TRP A 58 1.37 -0.78 10.18
C TRP A 58 1.06 -0.12 8.83
N VAL A 59 1.12 -0.88 7.73
CA VAL A 59 0.85 -0.35 6.38
C VAL A 59 -0.59 0.16 6.25
N VAL A 60 -1.52 -0.52 6.92
CA VAL A 60 -2.94 -0.11 6.95
C VAL A 60 -3.14 1.09 7.87
N GLU A 61 -2.65 1.00 9.10
CA GLU A 61 -2.81 2.03 10.13
C GLU A 61 -2.13 3.34 9.76
N PHE A 62 -0.93 3.26 9.20
CA PHE A 62 -0.13 4.44 8.85
C PHE A 62 -0.85 5.35 7.86
N LEU A 63 -1.35 4.81 6.75
CA LEU A 63 -2.06 5.60 5.74
C LEU A 63 -3.42 6.10 6.24
N HIS A 64 -4.15 5.27 6.98
CA HIS A 64 -5.43 5.65 7.56
C HIS A 64 -5.31 6.80 8.56
N LYS A 65 -4.21 6.89 9.28
CA LYS A 65 -3.98 7.94 10.28
C LYS A 65 -4.08 9.36 9.70
N PHE A 66 -3.59 9.57 8.47
CA PHE A 66 -3.68 10.88 7.81
C PHE A 66 -4.65 10.94 6.64
N THR A 67 -5.19 9.81 6.23
CA THR A 67 -6.16 9.71 5.14
C THR A 67 -7.26 8.75 5.57
N PRO A 68 -8.17 9.17 6.48
CA PRO A 68 -9.21 8.28 7.03
C PRO A 68 -10.20 7.75 6.00
N ASP A 69 -10.37 8.47 4.89
CA ASP A 69 -11.23 8.12 3.76
C ASP A 69 -10.45 7.41 2.63
N ILE A 70 -9.31 6.80 2.94
CA ILE A 70 -8.46 6.14 1.95
C ILE A 70 -9.22 5.09 1.17
N HIS A 71 -9.09 5.14 -0.15
CA HIS A 71 -9.68 4.22 -1.10
C HIS A 71 -8.63 3.75 -2.11
N ARG A 72 -8.63 2.46 -2.40
CA ARG A 72 -7.76 1.84 -3.39
C ARG A 72 -8.58 1.41 -4.60
N GLU A 73 -8.49 2.18 -5.66
CA GLU A 73 -9.13 1.83 -6.93
C GLU A 73 -8.22 0.93 -7.75
N LEU A 74 -8.64 -0.32 -7.94
CA LEU A 74 -7.88 -1.31 -8.70
C LEU A 74 -8.22 -1.18 -10.19
N HIS A 75 -7.25 -0.76 -10.99
CA HIS A 75 -7.44 -0.55 -12.44
C HIS A 75 -7.21 -1.83 -13.25
N ARG A 76 -6.20 -2.60 -12.86
CA ARG A 76 -5.84 -3.85 -13.52
C ARG A 76 -5.34 -4.85 -12.50
N VAL A 77 -5.85 -6.07 -12.59
CA VAL A 77 -5.40 -7.20 -11.80
C VAL A 77 -4.96 -8.30 -12.75
N VAL A 78 -3.72 -8.73 -12.63
CA VAL A 78 -3.14 -9.80 -13.45
C VAL A 78 -2.69 -10.92 -12.51
N VAL A 79 -3.16 -12.13 -12.81
CA VAL A 79 -2.82 -13.33 -12.03
C VAL A 79 -2.00 -14.26 -12.88
N LEU A 80 -0.86 -14.66 -12.38
CA LEU A 80 0.01 -15.66 -13.00
C LEU A 80 0.48 -16.65 -11.92
N GLY A 81 -0.13 -17.83 -11.89
CA GLY A 81 0.13 -18.81 -10.84
C GLY A 81 -0.17 -18.24 -9.46
N ASN A 82 0.83 -18.19 -8.60
CA ASN A 82 0.75 -17.64 -7.24
C ASN A 82 1.00 -16.13 -7.14
N VAL A 83 1.25 -15.47 -8.25
CA VAL A 83 1.57 -14.04 -8.30
C VAL A 83 0.36 -13.24 -8.76
N VAL A 84 0.04 -12.19 -8.04
CA VAL A 84 -0.97 -11.19 -8.42
C VAL A 84 -0.30 -9.83 -8.54
N ALA A 85 -0.32 -9.26 -9.74
CA ALA A 85 0.12 -7.90 -9.99
C ALA A 85 -1.09 -6.98 -10.10
N VAL A 86 -1.05 -5.84 -9.42
CA VAL A 86 -2.16 -4.90 -9.36
C VAL A 86 -1.68 -3.50 -9.70
N GLU A 87 -2.29 -2.91 -10.71
CA GLU A 87 -2.18 -1.48 -11.01
C GLU A 87 -3.36 -0.75 -10.35
N LEU A 88 -3.08 0.25 -9.54
CA LEU A 88 -4.09 0.91 -8.72
C LEU A 88 -3.84 2.42 -8.58
N SER A 89 -4.85 3.12 -8.11
CA SER A 89 -4.72 4.46 -7.54
C SER A 89 -5.10 4.44 -6.07
N ILE A 90 -4.32 5.12 -5.25
CA ILE A 90 -4.66 5.38 -3.85
C ILE A 90 -5.24 6.79 -3.80
N ARG A 91 -6.47 6.91 -3.35
CA ARG A 91 -7.23 8.15 -3.26
C ARG A 91 -7.69 8.45 -1.85
N GLY A 92 -7.87 9.72 -1.55
CA GLY A 92 -8.42 10.15 -0.28
C GLY A 92 -8.18 11.64 -0.02
N THR A 93 -8.41 12.03 1.22
CA THR A 93 -8.22 13.40 1.67
C THR A 93 -7.33 13.41 2.90
N PHE A 94 -6.24 14.17 2.83
CA PHE A 94 -5.40 14.34 4.01
C PHE A 94 -6.16 15.07 5.11
N SER A 95 -6.13 14.49 6.29
CA SER A 95 -6.74 15.01 7.50
C SER A 95 -5.62 15.30 8.50
N GLY A 96 -5.09 16.51 8.46
CA GLY A 96 -4.05 16.95 9.38
C GLY A 96 -4.62 17.49 10.69
N PRO A 97 -3.77 17.91 11.63
CA PRO A 97 -2.30 17.84 11.58
C PRO A 97 -1.74 16.44 11.85
N VAL A 98 -0.55 16.16 11.32
CA VAL A 98 0.16 14.89 11.55
C VAL A 98 1.52 15.18 12.17
N GLU A 99 1.77 14.61 13.33
CA GLU A 99 3.07 14.69 14.00
C GLU A 99 4.09 13.78 13.32
N THR A 100 5.26 14.32 13.03
CA THR A 100 6.41 13.59 12.48
C THR A 100 7.66 13.89 13.30
N PRO A 101 8.71 13.08 13.21
CA PRO A 101 9.99 13.39 13.86
C PRO A 101 10.62 14.72 13.43
N ALA A 102 10.26 15.23 12.26
CA ALA A 102 10.74 16.50 11.71
C ALA A 102 9.84 17.70 12.06
N GLY A 103 8.69 17.47 12.68
CA GLY A 103 7.70 18.50 13.03
C GLY A 103 6.29 18.13 12.61
N VAL A 104 5.38 19.07 12.72
CA VAL A 104 3.95 18.88 12.45
C VAL A 104 3.63 19.24 10.98
N LEU A 105 3.05 18.31 10.26
CA LEU A 105 2.50 18.55 8.91
C LEU A 105 1.05 19.04 9.01
N GLN A 106 0.79 20.20 8.41
CA GLN A 106 -0.55 20.80 8.31
C GLN A 106 -1.13 20.50 6.92
N LEU A 107 -1.68 19.29 6.74
CA LEU A 107 -2.11 18.78 5.43
C LEU A 107 -3.62 18.80 5.22
N THR A 108 -4.36 19.48 6.07
CA THR A 108 -5.82 19.43 6.08
C THR A 108 -6.43 19.78 4.74
N GLY A 109 -7.19 18.85 4.19
CA GLY A 109 -7.96 19.03 2.96
C GLY A 109 -7.21 18.77 1.66
N ALA A 110 -5.91 18.48 1.68
CA ALA A 110 -5.17 18.12 0.47
C ALA A 110 -5.69 16.80 -0.10
N LYS A 111 -5.90 16.76 -1.43
CA LYS A 111 -6.37 15.56 -2.12
C LYS A 111 -5.21 14.65 -2.47
N LEU A 112 -5.40 13.36 -2.19
CA LEU A 112 -4.51 12.29 -2.59
C LEU A 112 -5.10 11.57 -3.80
N ASP A 113 -4.33 11.45 -4.86
CA ASP A 113 -4.60 10.60 -6.02
C ASP A 113 -3.25 10.12 -6.58
N THR A 114 -2.77 9.02 -6.04
CA THR A 114 -1.41 8.54 -6.27
C THR A 114 -1.43 7.17 -6.94
N PRO A 115 -0.72 6.99 -8.06
CA PRO A 115 -0.61 5.69 -8.70
C PRO A 115 0.26 4.72 -7.89
N GLY A 116 -0.02 3.44 -8.04
CA GLY A 116 0.76 2.36 -7.48
C GLY A 116 0.74 1.12 -8.36
N ALA A 117 1.73 0.27 -8.17
CA ALA A 117 1.84 -1.02 -8.81
C ALA A 117 2.32 -2.06 -7.79
N ASP A 118 1.39 -2.79 -7.24
CA ASP A 118 1.64 -3.76 -6.17
C ASP A 118 1.85 -5.16 -6.74
N VAL A 119 2.69 -5.93 -6.07
CA VAL A 119 2.90 -7.34 -6.41
C VAL A 119 2.70 -8.18 -5.15
N TRP A 120 1.86 -9.22 -5.28
CA TRP A 120 1.51 -10.14 -4.21
C TRP A 120 1.93 -11.55 -4.57
N TYR A 121 2.47 -12.28 -3.62
CA TYR A 121 2.72 -13.71 -3.71
C TYR A 121 1.85 -14.45 -2.69
N VAL A 122 0.99 -15.34 -3.18
CA VAL A 122 0.02 -16.09 -2.35
C VAL A 122 0.29 -17.59 -2.51
N GLU A 123 0.40 -18.29 -1.40
CA GLU A 123 0.64 -19.72 -1.36
C GLU A 123 -0.21 -20.38 -0.28
N GLY A 124 -0.90 -21.47 -0.62
CA GLY A 124 -1.76 -22.17 0.32
C GLY A 124 -2.89 -21.31 0.91
N GLY A 125 -3.42 -20.36 0.13
CA GLY A 125 -4.47 -19.45 0.56
C GLY A 125 -4.00 -18.32 1.49
N LYS A 126 -2.69 -18.15 1.69
CA LYS A 126 -2.08 -17.12 2.55
C LYS A 126 -1.09 -16.26 1.78
N ILE A 127 -1.02 -14.98 2.13
CA ILE A 127 -0.05 -14.05 1.55
C ILE A 127 1.33 -14.33 2.14
N LYS A 128 2.28 -14.66 1.29
CA LYS A 128 3.69 -14.87 1.65
C LYS A 128 4.49 -13.59 1.53
N GLU A 129 4.19 -12.79 0.52
CA GLU A 129 4.90 -11.55 0.27
C GLU A 129 3.97 -10.53 -0.38
N PHE A 130 4.07 -9.30 0.07
CA PHE A 130 3.42 -8.14 -0.52
C PHE A 130 4.47 -7.06 -0.77
N SER A 131 4.73 -6.77 -2.04
CA SER A 131 5.56 -5.65 -2.46
C SER A 131 4.66 -4.45 -2.75
N CYS A 132 4.67 -3.51 -1.81
CA CYS A 132 3.86 -2.28 -1.87
C CYS A 132 4.65 -1.17 -2.58
N ASN A 133 4.25 -0.85 -3.81
CA ASN A 133 4.93 0.13 -4.65
C ASN A 133 4.01 1.30 -4.97
N VAL A 134 4.01 2.28 -4.11
CA VAL A 134 3.27 3.55 -4.28
C VAL A 134 4.22 4.62 -4.79
N ASP A 135 3.79 5.42 -5.75
CA ASP A 135 4.55 6.58 -6.22
C ASP A 135 4.55 7.68 -5.16
N ARG A 136 5.56 7.64 -4.30
CA ARG A 136 5.75 8.64 -3.25
C ARG A 136 6.07 10.03 -3.78
N GLY A 137 6.71 10.11 -4.94
CA GLY A 137 6.99 11.39 -5.59
C GLY A 137 5.69 12.12 -5.91
N SER A 138 4.75 11.45 -6.55
CA SER A 138 3.40 12.00 -6.81
C SER A 138 2.67 12.37 -5.53
N MET A 139 2.73 11.52 -4.51
CA MET A 139 2.11 11.81 -3.21
C MET A 139 2.68 13.10 -2.59
N LEU A 140 3.99 13.23 -2.53
CA LEU A 140 4.64 14.41 -1.96
C LEU A 140 4.36 15.67 -2.77
N ALA A 141 4.31 15.58 -4.10
CA ALA A 141 3.96 16.71 -4.96
C ALA A 141 2.55 17.24 -4.68
N GLN A 142 1.60 16.36 -4.42
CA GLN A 142 0.23 16.72 -4.02
C GLN A 142 0.18 17.42 -2.65
N LEU A 143 1.21 17.24 -1.84
CA LEU A 143 1.39 17.92 -0.55
C LEU A 143 2.22 19.21 -0.66
N GLY A 144 2.56 19.64 -1.88
CA GLY A 144 3.38 20.82 -2.12
C GLY A 144 4.89 20.59 -1.95
N VAL A 145 5.31 19.33 -1.82
CA VAL A 145 6.73 18.95 -1.75
C VAL A 145 7.15 18.40 -3.11
N HIS A 146 8.12 19.05 -3.77
CA HIS A 146 8.61 18.62 -5.07
C HIS A 146 9.99 17.95 -4.92
N PRO A 147 10.06 16.62 -4.80
CA PRO A 147 11.31 15.89 -4.67
C PRO A 147 11.96 15.73 -6.06
N ASP A 148 12.72 16.74 -6.48
CA ASP A 148 13.45 16.79 -7.73
C ASP A 148 14.95 17.03 -7.51
N PHE A 149 15.74 17.03 -8.58
CA PHE A 149 17.18 17.26 -8.48
C PHE A 149 17.52 18.68 -7.99
N ALA A 150 16.70 19.68 -8.29
CA ALA A 150 16.91 21.05 -7.82
C ALA A 150 16.79 21.09 -6.29
N SER A 151 15.74 20.52 -5.74
CA SER A 151 15.54 20.40 -4.29
C SER A 151 16.68 19.64 -3.60
N ALA A 152 17.20 18.59 -4.23
CA ALA A 152 18.34 17.82 -3.71
C ALA A 152 19.62 18.65 -3.68
N VAL A 153 19.88 19.44 -4.72
CA VAL A 153 21.05 20.35 -4.79
C VAL A 153 20.97 21.41 -3.69
N GLU A 154 19.80 22.02 -3.50
CA GLU A 154 19.55 23.01 -2.45
C GLU A 154 19.77 22.42 -1.04
N ALA A 155 19.24 21.22 -0.79
CA ALA A 155 19.43 20.53 0.49
C ALA A 155 20.90 20.24 0.78
N GLN A 156 21.68 19.82 -0.22
CA GLN A 156 23.12 19.59 -0.08
C GLN A 156 23.91 20.89 0.15
N ALA A 157 23.51 21.99 -0.48
CA ALA A 157 24.13 23.28 -0.29
C ALA A 157 23.91 23.81 1.14
N ALA A 158 22.71 23.61 1.69
CA ALA A 158 22.36 24.00 3.06
C ALA A 158 23.06 23.17 4.15
N ALA A 159 23.55 21.97 3.83
CA ALA A 159 24.23 21.05 4.75
C ALA A 159 25.75 21.31 4.88
N ARG A 160 26.32 22.26 4.12
CA ARG A 160 27.74 22.67 4.15
C ARG A 160 27.92 23.88 5.02
#